data_73f69a92f43ecbfe449e669c3925ccad
#
_entry.id   73f69a92f43ecbfe449e669c3925ccad
#
_cell.length_a   1.000
_cell.length_b   1.000
_cell.length_c   1.000
_cell.angle_alpha   90.00
_cell.angle_beta   90.00
_cell.angle_gamma   90.00
#
_symmetry.space_group_name_H-M   'P 1'
#
loop_
_entity.id
_entity.type
_entity.pdbx_description
1 polymer ?
#
loop_
_entity_poly.entity_id
_entity_poly.type
_entity_poly.pdbx_seq_one_letter_code
_entity_poly.pdbx_strand_id
1 'polypeptide(L)'
;MLLKDLLYYQKMRQTAERGNEVIIKRDAYLNKLIERQNNGMVKVITGIRRCGKSFLLFKLYKEYLLNNGVNADHIIEIALDGIDVDELRNPKVCYSYIKEKIIDNDMYYILLDEVQFMDRFEEVLNSLLRIENVDVYVTGSNSRFLSKDIITEFRGRGDEIRIYPLTFAEFFSAYGGEYDDAWDEYLNYGGLPALIDMNNTKQKMDYLKGIFDNVYLKDVIERNRIKNKDEISILVDILASAIGTPTNPTKISNTFATERHSNYTHKTISAHIDFLEEAYLISKANRYDIKGRKYIAANLKYYFIDVGLRNARLNFRQQEPTHLMENVVYNELLARGYSVDVGMVEVNQRNHEGKKVRKQLEVDFVTNMGNGRYYIQVAYDLSTEEKQQQEYNSFRNIPDSFKKIVIVNGSSKPWRNDEGYVIMGMKYFLLNNDSLDF
;
A
#
# COMPACT_ATOMS: atom_id res chain seq x y z
N MET A 1 -33.45 -13.13 -8.15
CA MET A 1 -33.03 -12.39 -6.95
C MET A 1 -32.96 -13.38 -5.81
N LEU A 2 -31.79 -13.95 -5.54
CA LEU A 2 -31.60 -15.05 -4.60
C LEU A 2 -31.43 -14.51 -3.18
N LEU A 3 -31.91 -15.27 -2.22
CA LEU A 3 -32.02 -14.93 -0.78
C LEU A 3 -30.71 -14.36 -0.15
N LYS A 4 -29.54 -14.70 -0.74
CA LYS A 4 -28.23 -14.23 -0.29
C LYS A 4 -27.94 -12.78 -0.70
N ASP A 5 -28.42 -12.33 -1.84
CA ASP A 5 -28.24 -10.96 -2.33
C ASP A 5 -29.15 -10.01 -1.56
N LEU A 6 -30.38 -10.48 -1.27
CA LEU A 6 -31.28 -9.78 -0.34
C LEU A 6 -30.64 -9.68 1.05
N LEU A 7 -29.93 -10.71 1.51
CA LEU A 7 -29.22 -10.73 2.80
C LEU A 7 -27.96 -9.84 2.79
N TYR A 8 -27.25 -9.73 1.67
CA TYR A 8 -26.10 -8.81 1.54
C TYR A 8 -26.58 -7.36 1.49
N TYR A 9 -27.59 -7.04 0.66
CA TYR A 9 -28.22 -5.72 0.63
C TYR A 9 -29.02 -5.41 1.89
N GLN A 10 -29.67 -6.40 2.53
CA GLN A 10 -30.29 -6.23 3.85
C GLN A 10 -29.25 -6.08 4.95
N LYS A 11 -28.09 -6.76 4.89
CA LYS A 11 -26.98 -6.49 5.81
C LYS A 11 -26.39 -5.10 5.58
N MET A 12 -26.19 -4.67 4.34
CA MET A 12 -25.77 -3.30 4.03
C MET A 12 -26.81 -2.27 4.48
N ARG A 13 -28.12 -2.51 4.29
CA ARG A 13 -29.19 -1.66 4.82
C ARG A 13 -29.32 -1.76 6.34
N GLN A 14 -29.25 -2.94 6.94
CA GLN A 14 -29.32 -3.11 8.40
C GLN A 14 -28.09 -2.59 9.13
N THR A 15 -26.91 -2.52 8.48
CA THR A 15 -25.74 -1.84 9.01
C THR A 15 -25.91 -0.31 8.91
N ALA A 16 -26.52 0.21 7.86
CA ALA A 16 -26.87 1.63 7.74
C ALA A 16 -27.99 2.07 8.73
N GLU A 17 -28.85 1.14 9.16
CA GLU A 17 -29.91 1.36 10.16
C GLU A 17 -29.46 1.11 11.60
N ARG A 18 -28.30 0.47 11.83
CA ARG A 18 -27.65 0.43 13.14
C ARG A 18 -26.87 1.74 13.31
N GLY A 19 -27.49 2.73 13.91
CA GLY A 19 -27.00 4.09 14.09
C GLY A 19 -25.70 4.25 14.89
N ASN A 20 -24.62 3.54 14.52
CA ASN A 20 -23.26 3.68 15.05
C ASN A 20 -22.20 3.10 14.09
N GLU A 21 -22.42 3.06 12.78
CA GLU A 21 -21.36 2.68 11.85
C GLU A 21 -20.36 3.84 11.75
N VAL A 22 -19.13 3.61 12.23
CA VAL A 22 -18.05 4.59 12.11
C VAL A 22 -17.64 4.66 10.65
N ILE A 23 -18.12 5.66 9.93
CA ILE A 23 -17.68 5.91 8.55
C ILE A 23 -16.27 6.47 8.57
N ILE A 24 -15.31 5.67 8.14
CA ILE A 24 -13.91 6.10 8.03
C ILE A 24 -13.79 6.98 6.78
N LYS A 25 -13.53 8.25 7.01
CA LYS A 25 -13.28 9.19 5.93
C LYS A 25 -11.92 8.90 5.28
N ARG A 26 -11.92 8.75 3.98
CA ARG A 26 -10.73 8.57 3.16
C ARG A 26 -10.48 9.83 2.32
N ASP A 27 -10.49 11.00 2.98
CA ASP A 27 -10.52 12.32 2.33
C ASP A 27 -9.37 12.51 1.35
N ALA A 28 -8.17 12.03 1.66
CA ALA A 28 -7.01 12.11 0.76
C ALA A 28 -7.24 11.37 -0.57
N TYR A 29 -7.92 10.22 -0.54
CA TYR A 29 -8.24 9.46 -1.75
C TYR A 29 -9.49 9.96 -2.45
N LEU A 30 -10.49 10.38 -1.68
CA LEU A 30 -11.70 11.01 -2.24
C LEU A 30 -11.34 12.28 -3.02
N ASN A 31 -10.49 13.13 -2.48
CA ASN A 31 -10.00 14.33 -3.16
C ASN A 31 -9.25 13.99 -4.46
N LYS A 32 -8.42 12.92 -4.46
CA LYS A 32 -7.76 12.46 -5.68
C LYS A 32 -8.74 12.02 -6.77
N LEU A 33 -9.90 11.44 -6.41
CA LEU A 33 -10.96 11.12 -7.38
C LEU A 33 -11.64 12.37 -7.91
N ILE A 34 -11.94 13.33 -7.03
CA ILE A 34 -12.59 14.61 -7.36
C ILE A 34 -11.72 15.45 -8.31
N GLU A 35 -10.42 15.60 -8.00
CA GLU A 35 -9.46 16.34 -8.82
C GLU A 35 -9.31 15.79 -10.24
N ARG A 36 -9.63 14.51 -10.43
CA ARG A 36 -9.52 13.81 -11.71
C ARG A 36 -10.82 13.68 -12.47
N GLN A 37 -11.91 14.25 -11.95
CA GLN A 37 -13.20 14.25 -12.64
C GLN A 37 -13.10 14.83 -14.05
N ASN A 38 -13.76 14.18 -14.99
CA ASN A 38 -13.95 14.66 -16.36
C ASN A 38 -12.63 14.97 -17.11
N ASN A 39 -11.52 14.29 -16.73
CA ASN A 39 -10.22 14.50 -17.37
C ASN A 39 -10.02 13.67 -18.65
N GLY A 40 -11.04 12.96 -19.13
CA GLY A 40 -10.98 12.12 -20.33
C GLY A 40 -10.17 10.84 -20.18
N MET A 41 -9.78 10.46 -18.96
CA MET A 41 -9.06 9.23 -18.63
C MET A 41 -9.92 8.29 -17.80
N VAL A 42 -9.60 6.98 -17.84
CA VAL A 42 -10.16 6.01 -16.90
C VAL A 42 -9.44 6.16 -15.56
N LYS A 43 -10.19 6.44 -14.50
CA LYS A 43 -9.67 6.46 -13.13
C LYS A 43 -9.59 5.03 -12.61
N VAL A 44 -8.37 4.57 -12.37
CA VAL A 44 -8.07 3.20 -12.00
C VAL A 44 -7.68 3.13 -10.53
N ILE A 45 -8.57 2.60 -9.70
CA ILE A 45 -8.37 2.47 -8.26
C ILE A 45 -7.74 1.12 -7.97
N THR A 46 -6.48 1.13 -7.54
CA THR A 46 -5.71 -0.08 -7.26
C THR A 46 -5.42 -0.24 -5.77
N GLY A 47 -4.98 -1.40 -5.36
CA GLY A 47 -4.57 -1.69 -3.98
C GLY A 47 -4.96 -3.08 -3.53
N ILE A 48 -4.42 -3.50 -2.39
CA ILE A 48 -4.66 -4.84 -1.82
C ILE A 48 -6.16 -5.10 -1.63
N ARG A 49 -6.58 -6.35 -1.71
CA ARG A 49 -7.98 -6.72 -1.38
C ARG A 49 -8.34 -6.26 0.03
N ARG A 50 -9.61 -5.85 0.22
CA ARG A 50 -10.16 -5.41 1.52
C ARG A 50 -9.52 -4.14 2.13
N CYS A 51 -8.76 -3.35 1.36
CA CYS A 51 -8.28 -2.04 1.80
C CYS A 51 -9.32 -0.91 1.66
N GLY A 52 -10.53 -1.18 1.17
CA GLY A 52 -11.63 -0.22 1.09
C GLY A 52 -11.86 0.40 -0.30
N LYS A 53 -11.37 -0.20 -1.41
CA LYS A 53 -11.57 0.32 -2.78
C LYS A 53 -13.05 0.48 -3.14
N SER A 54 -13.83 -0.60 -3.00
CA SER A 54 -15.28 -0.60 -3.29
C SER A 54 -16.04 0.39 -2.40
N PHE A 55 -15.66 0.51 -1.12
CA PHE A 55 -16.24 1.47 -0.21
C PHE A 55 -15.97 2.92 -0.63
N LEU A 56 -14.71 3.22 -1.01
CA LEU A 56 -14.35 4.54 -1.53
C LEU A 56 -15.17 4.89 -2.78
N LEU A 57 -15.34 3.93 -3.71
CA LEU A 57 -16.00 4.16 -4.98
C LEU A 57 -17.53 4.22 -4.83
N PHE A 58 -18.15 3.19 -4.25
CA PHE A 58 -19.61 3.02 -4.19
C PHE A 58 -20.27 3.72 -3.02
N LYS A 59 -19.50 4.11 -1.98
CA LYS A 59 -20.06 4.86 -0.84
C LYS A 59 -19.58 6.30 -0.85
N LEU A 60 -18.30 6.55 -0.64
CA LEU A 60 -17.81 7.92 -0.44
C LEU A 60 -17.89 8.76 -1.71
N TYR A 61 -17.42 8.25 -2.84
CA TYR A 61 -17.45 9.00 -4.09
C TYR A 61 -18.87 9.16 -4.65
N LYS A 62 -19.70 8.13 -4.57
CA LYS A 62 -21.11 8.22 -4.94
C LYS A 62 -21.86 9.24 -4.09
N GLU A 63 -21.68 9.24 -2.76
CA GLU A 63 -22.28 10.25 -1.89
C GLU A 63 -21.80 11.66 -2.25
N TYR A 64 -20.53 11.82 -2.59
CA TYR A 64 -20.00 13.09 -3.08
C TYR A 64 -20.75 13.54 -4.36
N LEU A 65 -20.90 12.66 -5.35
CA LEU A 65 -21.60 12.97 -6.61
C LEU A 65 -23.05 13.41 -6.34
N LEU A 66 -23.80 12.65 -5.55
CA LEU A 66 -25.19 12.96 -5.19
C LEU A 66 -25.31 14.31 -4.46
N ASN A 67 -24.42 14.57 -3.51
CA ASN A 67 -24.41 15.82 -2.75
C ASN A 67 -24.01 17.04 -3.60
N ASN A 68 -23.37 16.82 -4.75
CA ASN A 68 -23.03 17.86 -5.72
C ASN A 68 -24.02 17.93 -6.91
N GLY A 69 -25.22 17.36 -6.75
CA GLY A 69 -26.33 17.52 -7.67
C GLY A 69 -26.36 16.56 -8.86
N VAL A 70 -25.52 15.53 -8.88
CA VAL A 70 -25.61 14.46 -9.90
C VAL A 70 -26.87 13.61 -9.62
N ASN A 71 -27.69 13.41 -10.65
CA ASN A 71 -28.86 12.53 -10.53
C ASN A 71 -28.42 11.09 -10.30
N ALA A 72 -29.12 10.36 -9.44
CA ALA A 72 -28.83 8.96 -9.15
C ALA A 72 -28.88 8.06 -10.40
N ASP A 73 -29.75 8.36 -11.37
CA ASP A 73 -29.85 7.62 -12.63
C ASP A 73 -28.64 7.83 -13.56
N HIS A 74 -27.84 8.87 -13.32
CA HIS A 74 -26.58 9.14 -14.03
C HIS A 74 -25.35 8.48 -13.37
N ILE A 75 -25.54 7.70 -12.31
CA ILE A 75 -24.49 6.94 -11.65
C ILE A 75 -24.74 5.45 -11.91
N ILE A 76 -23.94 4.85 -12.80
CA ILE A 76 -24.07 3.44 -13.19
C ILE A 76 -23.02 2.62 -12.41
N GLU A 77 -23.50 1.80 -11.46
CA GLU A 77 -22.66 0.97 -10.59
C GLU A 77 -22.76 -0.50 -11.01
N ILE A 78 -21.62 -1.17 -11.17
CA ILE A 78 -21.53 -2.60 -11.47
C ILE A 78 -20.42 -3.23 -10.65
N ALA A 79 -20.75 -4.15 -9.74
CA ALA A 79 -19.80 -4.96 -8.98
C ALA A 79 -19.62 -6.31 -9.68
N LEU A 80 -18.56 -6.46 -10.48
CA LEU A 80 -18.36 -7.62 -11.37
C LEU A 80 -18.01 -8.93 -10.65
N ASP A 81 -17.75 -8.90 -9.35
CA ASP A 81 -17.57 -10.10 -8.52
C ASP A 81 -18.90 -10.72 -8.06
N GLY A 82 -20.05 -10.01 -8.23
CA GLY A 82 -21.38 -10.51 -7.91
C GLY A 82 -21.85 -11.62 -8.82
N ILE A 83 -22.65 -12.56 -8.30
CA ILE A 83 -23.22 -13.65 -9.08
C ILE A 83 -24.43 -13.19 -9.91
N ASP A 84 -25.08 -12.13 -9.48
CA ASP A 84 -26.25 -11.50 -10.10
C ASP A 84 -25.90 -10.73 -11.38
N VAL A 85 -24.62 -10.41 -11.55
CA VAL A 85 -24.08 -9.68 -12.71
C VAL A 85 -23.19 -10.53 -13.61
N ASP A 86 -23.25 -11.86 -13.50
CA ASP A 86 -22.39 -12.79 -14.24
C ASP A 86 -22.47 -12.58 -15.76
N GLU A 87 -23.64 -12.27 -16.29
CA GLU A 87 -23.83 -11.93 -17.72
C GLU A 87 -23.06 -10.65 -18.10
N LEU A 88 -22.92 -9.69 -17.20
CA LEU A 88 -22.19 -8.44 -17.45
C LEU A 88 -20.66 -8.64 -17.49
N ARG A 89 -20.15 -9.82 -17.14
CA ARG A 89 -18.74 -10.18 -17.38
C ARG A 89 -18.43 -10.36 -18.86
N ASN A 90 -19.46 -10.53 -19.71
CA ASN A 90 -19.30 -10.49 -21.14
C ASN A 90 -19.14 -9.03 -21.63
N PRO A 91 -18.02 -8.67 -22.30
CA PRO A 91 -17.74 -7.29 -22.69
C PRO A 91 -18.84 -6.62 -23.51
N LYS A 92 -19.43 -7.38 -24.46
CA LYS A 92 -20.51 -6.85 -25.34
C LYS A 92 -21.80 -6.59 -24.58
N VAL A 93 -22.15 -7.49 -23.66
CA VAL A 93 -23.35 -7.36 -22.83
C VAL A 93 -23.19 -6.17 -21.88
N CYS A 94 -22.05 -6.05 -21.21
CA CYS A 94 -21.74 -4.92 -20.32
C CYS A 94 -21.79 -3.57 -21.06
N TYR A 95 -21.12 -3.48 -22.20
CA TYR A 95 -21.15 -2.25 -23.01
C TYR A 95 -22.56 -1.87 -23.45
N SER A 96 -23.36 -2.83 -23.95
CA SER A 96 -24.76 -2.58 -24.36
C SER A 96 -25.61 -2.13 -23.17
N TYR A 97 -25.49 -2.80 -22.02
CA TYR A 97 -26.20 -2.44 -20.79
C TYR A 97 -25.89 -1.02 -20.33
N ILE A 98 -24.61 -0.62 -20.33
CA ILE A 98 -24.21 0.74 -19.96
C ILE A 98 -24.77 1.74 -20.98
N LYS A 99 -24.64 1.45 -22.29
CA LYS A 99 -25.09 2.34 -23.35
C LYS A 99 -26.61 2.56 -23.33
N GLU A 100 -27.41 1.55 -23.02
CA GLU A 100 -28.88 1.66 -22.91
C GLU A 100 -29.31 2.54 -21.73
N LYS A 101 -28.47 2.69 -20.70
CA LYS A 101 -28.74 3.56 -19.57
C LYS A 101 -28.38 5.03 -19.81
N ILE A 102 -27.62 5.33 -20.86
CA ILE A 102 -27.27 6.71 -21.26
C ILE A 102 -28.37 7.21 -22.15
N ILE A 103 -29.33 7.98 -21.58
CA ILE A 103 -30.58 8.38 -22.25
C ILE A 103 -30.62 9.87 -22.61
N ASP A 104 -29.71 10.69 -22.10
CA ASP A 104 -29.65 12.14 -22.34
C ASP A 104 -28.18 12.60 -22.50
N ASN A 105 -27.96 13.92 -22.54
CA ASN A 105 -26.65 14.54 -22.76
C ASN A 105 -25.94 14.96 -21.45
N ASP A 106 -26.57 14.70 -20.31
CA ASP A 106 -25.91 15.00 -19.02
C ASP A 106 -24.76 14.03 -18.74
N MET A 107 -23.88 14.39 -17.82
CA MET A 107 -22.69 13.57 -17.51
C MET A 107 -23.05 12.30 -16.73
N TYR A 108 -22.62 11.16 -17.23
CA TYR A 108 -22.77 9.84 -16.60
C TYR A 108 -21.47 9.39 -15.95
N TYR A 109 -21.56 8.88 -14.74
CA TYR A 109 -20.44 8.34 -13.96
C TYR A 109 -20.54 6.82 -13.93
N ILE A 110 -19.59 6.15 -14.60
CA ILE A 110 -19.57 4.70 -14.70
C ILE A 110 -18.60 4.15 -13.65
N LEU A 111 -19.13 3.46 -12.64
CA LEU A 111 -18.40 2.91 -11.51
C LEU A 111 -18.36 1.38 -11.63
N LEU A 112 -17.21 0.82 -12.00
CA LEU A 112 -17.03 -0.64 -12.17
C LEU A 112 -16.09 -1.18 -11.09
N ASP A 113 -16.57 -2.10 -10.28
CA ASP A 113 -15.74 -2.74 -9.24
C ASP A 113 -15.23 -4.11 -9.72
N GLU A 114 -13.94 -4.41 -9.38
CA GLU A 114 -13.24 -5.65 -9.68
C GLU A 114 -13.28 -6.02 -11.18
N VAL A 115 -12.91 -5.06 -12.05
CA VAL A 115 -13.02 -5.21 -13.53
C VAL A 115 -12.28 -6.40 -14.11
N GLN A 116 -11.31 -6.97 -13.40
CA GLN A 116 -10.58 -8.16 -13.85
C GLN A 116 -11.45 -9.43 -13.92
N PHE A 117 -12.68 -9.39 -13.42
CA PHE A 117 -13.63 -10.48 -13.64
C PHE A 117 -14.26 -10.47 -15.03
N MET A 118 -14.11 -9.38 -15.80
CA MET A 118 -14.57 -9.27 -17.18
C MET A 118 -13.42 -9.59 -18.13
N ASP A 119 -13.65 -10.49 -19.08
CA ASP A 119 -12.71 -10.77 -20.17
C ASP A 119 -12.58 -9.53 -21.07
N ARG A 120 -11.36 -9.17 -21.44
CA ARG A 120 -11.09 -8.04 -22.35
C ARG A 120 -11.77 -6.73 -21.88
N PHE A 121 -11.80 -6.49 -20.59
CA PHE A 121 -12.41 -5.26 -20.00
C PHE A 121 -11.84 -3.98 -20.63
N GLU A 122 -10.60 -4.00 -21.09
CA GLU A 122 -9.92 -2.87 -21.74
C GLU A 122 -10.67 -2.41 -23.00
N GLU A 123 -11.25 -3.35 -23.76
CA GLU A 123 -12.06 -3.00 -24.96
C GLU A 123 -13.33 -2.23 -24.58
N VAL A 124 -13.96 -2.60 -23.46
CA VAL A 124 -15.15 -1.92 -22.93
C VAL A 124 -14.77 -0.51 -22.49
N LEU A 125 -13.70 -0.37 -21.68
CA LEU A 125 -13.26 0.91 -21.17
C LEU A 125 -12.84 1.87 -22.31
N ASN A 126 -12.08 1.38 -23.29
CA ASN A 126 -11.72 2.15 -24.47
C ASN A 126 -12.95 2.57 -25.31
N SER A 127 -14.00 1.76 -25.31
CA SER A 127 -15.26 2.10 -26.03
C SER A 127 -16.08 3.15 -25.26
N LEU A 128 -16.10 3.07 -23.92
CA LEU A 128 -16.76 4.06 -23.07
C LEU A 128 -16.07 5.42 -23.15
N LEU A 129 -14.74 5.48 -23.23
CA LEU A 129 -14.00 6.75 -23.40
C LEU A 129 -14.29 7.48 -24.73
N ARG A 130 -15.00 6.87 -25.67
CA ARG A 130 -15.43 7.53 -26.91
C ARG A 130 -16.79 8.23 -26.78
N ILE A 131 -17.48 8.04 -25.67
CA ILE A 131 -18.76 8.68 -25.36
C ILE A 131 -18.43 9.96 -24.60
N GLU A 132 -18.82 11.12 -25.16
CA GLU A 132 -18.38 12.44 -24.67
C GLU A 132 -18.88 12.76 -23.25
N ASN A 133 -20.08 12.30 -22.91
CA ASN A 133 -20.73 12.55 -21.62
C ASN A 133 -20.56 11.38 -20.63
N VAL A 134 -19.43 10.69 -20.65
CA VAL A 134 -19.14 9.57 -19.75
C VAL A 134 -17.81 9.77 -19.03
N ASP A 135 -17.82 9.57 -17.72
CA ASP A 135 -16.63 9.55 -16.88
C ASP A 135 -16.50 8.19 -16.19
N VAL A 136 -15.33 7.52 -16.33
CA VAL A 136 -15.17 6.11 -15.99
C VAL A 136 -14.22 5.91 -14.82
N TYR A 137 -14.68 5.14 -13.83
CA TYR A 137 -13.95 4.76 -12.63
C TYR A 137 -13.98 3.23 -12.47
N VAL A 138 -12.82 2.63 -12.28
CA VAL A 138 -12.72 1.20 -12.12
C VAL A 138 -11.88 0.82 -10.92
N THR A 139 -12.18 -0.32 -10.31
CA THR A 139 -11.29 -0.88 -9.29
C THR A 139 -10.72 -2.22 -9.73
N GLY A 140 -9.58 -2.56 -9.14
CA GLY A 140 -8.98 -3.86 -9.25
C GLY A 140 -7.95 -4.13 -8.15
N SER A 141 -7.82 -5.40 -7.81
CA SER A 141 -6.98 -5.84 -6.68
C SER A 141 -5.60 -6.36 -7.09
N ASN A 142 -5.17 -6.09 -8.34
CA ASN A 142 -3.90 -6.56 -8.85
C ASN A 142 -3.21 -5.53 -9.75
N SER A 143 -1.93 -5.27 -9.49
CA SER A 143 -1.12 -4.33 -10.28
C SER A 143 -0.88 -4.81 -11.72
N ARG A 144 -0.78 -6.13 -11.94
CA ARG A 144 -0.49 -6.68 -13.26
C ARG A 144 -1.58 -6.40 -14.29
N PHE A 145 -2.84 -6.41 -13.86
CA PHE A 145 -3.97 -6.05 -14.72
C PHE A 145 -4.08 -4.56 -14.98
N LEU A 146 -3.51 -3.73 -14.09
CA LEU A 146 -3.82 -2.32 -14.08
C LEU A 146 -2.63 -1.41 -14.38
N SER A 147 -1.37 -1.84 -14.13
CA SER A 147 -0.22 -0.95 -14.27
C SER A 147 0.56 -1.10 -15.56
N LYS A 148 0.79 -2.32 -16.05
CA LYS A 148 1.56 -2.53 -17.30
C LYS A 148 0.66 -2.57 -18.52
N ASP A 149 -0.47 -3.25 -18.42
CA ASP A 149 -1.39 -3.42 -19.55
C ASP A 149 -2.25 -2.17 -19.74
N ILE A 150 -2.67 -1.50 -18.67
CA ILE A 150 -3.41 -0.24 -18.74
C ILE A 150 -2.58 0.88 -19.39
N ILE A 151 -1.33 1.10 -18.97
CA ILE A 151 -0.49 2.13 -19.57
C ILE A 151 -0.24 1.82 -21.05
N THR A 152 -0.10 0.55 -21.40
CA THR A 152 0.18 0.12 -22.77
C THR A 152 -1.10 0.06 -23.62
N GLU A 153 -2.19 -0.51 -23.10
CA GLU A 153 -3.43 -0.72 -23.86
C GLU A 153 -4.35 0.51 -23.86
N PHE A 154 -4.38 1.29 -22.79
CA PHE A 154 -5.05 2.60 -22.77
C PHE A 154 -4.24 3.70 -23.43
N ARG A 155 -3.03 3.41 -23.95
CA ARG A 155 -2.20 4.40 -24.66
C ARG A 155 -2.06 5.73 -23.90
N GLY A 156 -1.83 5.64 -22.58
CA GLY A 156 -1.70 6.82 -21.71
C GLY A 156 -3.03 7.44 -21.25
N ARG A 157 -4.17 6.74 -21.40
CA ARG A 157 -5.50 7.23 -20.95
C ARG A 157 -5.96 6.62 -19.61
N GLY A 158 -5.08 6.00 -18.86
CA GLY A 158 -5.35 5.52 -17.50
C GLY A 158 -4.70 6.44 -16.46
N ASP A 159 -5.44 6.77 -15.41
CA ASP A 159 -4.99 7.58 -14.28
C ASP A 159 -5.10 6.74 -13.00
N GLU A 160 -3.97 6.25 -12.49
CA GLU A 160 -3.94 5.32 -11.36
C GLU A 160 -4.02 6.05 -10.03
N ILE A 161 -4.91 5.56 -9.15
CA ILE A 161 -5.03 5.97 -7.75
C ILE A 161 -4.80 4.74 -6.88
N ARG A 162 -3.58 4.60 -6.37
CA ARG A 162 -3.25 3.48 -5.47
C ARG A 162 -3.75 3.77 -4.07
N ILE A 163 -4.56 2.83 -3.52
CA ILE A 163 -5.09 2.87 -2.16
C ILE A 163 -4.31 1.91 -1.27
N TYR A 164 -3.93 2.39 -0.10
CA TYR A 164 -3.29 1.63 0.95
C TYR A 164 -4.31 1.21 2.02
N PRO A 165 -4.03 0.23 2.89
CA PRO A 165 -4.73 0.08 4.16
C PRO A 165 -4.84 1.42 4.88
N LEU A 166 -5.64 1.52 5.92
CA LEU A 166 -5.77 2.77 6.68
C LEU A 166 -4.40 3.27 7.11
N THR A 167 -4.09 4.54 6.84
CA THR A 167 -2.98 5.21 7.50
C THR A 167 -3.24 5.26 9.01
N PHE A 168 -2.19 5.48 9.81
CA PHE A 168 -2.41 5.59 11.24
C PHE A 168 -3.38 6.71 11.61
N ALA A 169 -3.35 7.84 10.91
CA ALA A 169 -4.29 8.95 11.14
C ALA A 169 -5.75 8.53 10.86
N GLU A 170 -6.01 7.83 9.77
CA GLU A 170 -7.33 7.30 9.43
C GLU A 170 -7.79 6.25 10.47
N PHE A 171 -6.89 5.33 10.85
CA PHE A 171 -7.15 4.33 11.90
C PHE A 171 -7.46 4.99 13.23
N PHE A 172 -6.63 5.91 13.69
CA PHE A 172 -6.78 6.60 14.97
C PHE A 172 -8.07 7.41 15.04
N SER A 173 -8.47 8.05 13.93
CA SER A 173 -9.75 8.79 13.87
C SER A 173 -10.97 7.89 14.11
N ALA A 174 -10.88 6.62 13.78
CA ALA A 174 -11.95 5.62 13.94
C ALA A 174 -11.82 4.82 15.24
N TYR A 175 -10.64 4.77 15.84
CA TYR A 175 -10.35 3.95 17.02
C TYR A 175 -11.06 4.44 18.28
N GLY A 176 -11.16 5.75 18.47
CA GLY A 176 -11.91 6.39 19.56
C GLY A 176 -11.29 6.26 20.96
N GLY A 177 -10.01 5.83 21.06
CA GLY A 177 -9.26 5.68 22.31
C GLY A 177 -8.03 6.61 22.38
N GLU A 178 -7.15 6.33 23.35
CA GLU A 178 -5.91 7.06 23.52
C GLU A 178 -4.87 6.70 22.45
N TYR A 179 -3.93 7.63 22.21
CA TYR A 179 -2.92 7.45 21.17
C TYR A 179 -2.04 6.21 21.39
N ASP A 180 -1.56 6.01 22.61
CA ASP A 180 -0.60 4.93 22.90
C ASP A 180 -1.24 3.57 22.71
N ASP A 181 -2.50 3.40 23.14
CA ASP A 181 -3.28 2.18 22.91
C ASP A 181 -3.54 1.95 21.40
N ALA A 182 -3.90 3.01 20.68
CA ALA A 182 -4.12 2.95 19.23
C ALA A 182 -2.83 2.63 18.48
N TRP A 183 -1.70 3.16 18.91
CA TRP A 183 -0.41 2.91 18.32
C TRP A 183 0.03 1.44 18.50
N ASP A 184 -0.11 0.92 19.71
CA ASP A 184 0.17 -0.49 20.00
C ASP A 184 -0.75 -1.42 19.20
N GLU A 185 -2.03 -1.08 19.11
CA GLU A 185 -3.01 -1.82 18.32
C GLU A 185 -2.66 -1.83 16.83
N TYR A 186 -2.30 -0.67 16.27
CA TYR A 186 -1.91 -0.53 14.88
C TYR A 186 -0.61 -1.27 14.56
N LEU A 187 0.40 -1.20 15.42
CA LEU A 187 1.64 -1.97 15.26
C LEU A 187 1.42 -3.49 15.31
N ASN A 188 0.46 -3.93 16.12
CA ASN A 188 0.14 -5.35 16.25
C ASN A 188 -0.72 -5.88 15.10
N TYR A 189 -1.79 -5.17 14.74
CA TYR A 189 -2.83 -5.69 13.84
C TYR A 189 -2.93 -4.95 12.50
N GLY A 190 -2.23 -3.85 12.33
CA GLY A 190 -2.23 -3.09 11.07
C GLY A 190 -3.46 -2.22 10.86
N GLY A 191 -3.64 -1.79 9.61
CA GLY A 191 -4.65 -0.83 9.17
C GLY A 191 -5.73 -1.39 8.25
N LEU A 192 -6.00 -2.71 8.22
CA LEU A 192 -7.12 -3.20 7.43
C LEU A 192 -8.45 -2.72 8.02
N PRO A 193 -9.35 -2.07 7.23
CA PRO A 193 -10.57 -1.42 7.75
C PRO A 193 -11.46 -2.34 8.61
N ALA A 194 -11.58 -3.61 8.23
CA ALA A 194 -12.43 -4.56 8.97
C ALA A 194 -11.99 -4.83 10.41
N LEU A 195 -10.77 -4.45 10.79
CA LEU A 195 -10.25 -4.64 12.16
C LEU A 195 -10.82 -3.63 13.16
N ILE A 196 -11.30 -2.47 12.68
CA ILE A 196 -11.87 -1.42 13.53
C ILE A 196 -13.10 -1.94 14.30
N ASP A 197 -13.94 -2.75 13.65
CA ASP A 197 -15.15 -3.29 14.24
C ASP A 197 -14.93 -4.56 15.09
N MET A 198 -13.66 -5.02 15.19
CA MET A 198 -13.32 -6.22 15.95
C MET A 198 -12.76 -5.85 17.33
N ASN A 199 -13.48 -6.19 18.39
CA ASN A 199 -13.09 -5.87 19.76
C ASN A 199 -12.25 -6.96 20.45
N ASN A 200 -12.11 -8.14 19.85
CA ASN A 200 -11.45 -9.29 20.45
C ASN A 200 -10.12 -9.60 19.76
N THR A 201 -9.04 -9.62 20.54
CA THR A 201 -7.68 -9.95 20.09
C THR A 201 -7.61 -11.24 19.26
N LYS A 202 -8.24 -12.31 19.75
CA LYS A 202 -8.25 -13.59 19.04
C LYS A 202 -8.96 -13.49 17.70
N GLN A 203 -10.07 -12.77 17.62
CA GLN A 203 -10.83 -12.55 16.40
C GLN A 203 -9.97 -11.80 15.36
N LYS A 204 -9.23 -10.76 15.77
CA LYS A 204 -8.31 -10.03 14.89
C LYS A 204 -7.20 -10.92 14.36
N MET A 205 -6.57 -11.70 15.24
CA MET A 205 -5.51 -12.64 14.85
C MET A 205 -6.01 -13.71 13.89
N ASP A 206 -7.14 -14.33 14.17
CA ASP A 206 -7.74 -15.38 13.32
C ASP A 206 -8.17 -14.79 11.96
N TYR A 207 -8.73 -13.60 11.95
CA TYR A 207 -9.08 -12.89 10.71
C TYR A 207 -7.85 -12.60 9.85
N LEU A 208 -6.79 -12.02 10.43
CA LEU A 208 -5.56 -11.70 9.69
C LEU A 208 -4.87 -12.94 9.13
N LYS A 209 -4.77 -14.02 9.91
CA LYS A 209 -4.24 -15.30 9.43
C LYS A 209 -5.10 -15.88 8.32
N GLY A 210 -6.41 -15.91 8.52
CA GLY A 210 -7.35 -16.46 7.55
C GLY A 210 -7.35 -15.69 6.24
N ILE A 211 -7.31 -14.35 6.27
CA ILE A 211 -7.26 -13.54 5.06
C ILE A 211 -5.90 -13.67 4.35
N PHE A 212 -4.81 -13.77 5.12
CA PHE A 212 -3.48 -13.94 4.54
C PHE A 212 -3.40 -15.23 3.71
N ASP A 213 -3.73 -16.36 4.33
CA ASP A 213 -3.55 -17.68 3.72
C ASP A 213 -4.61 -17.97 2.65
N ASN A 214 -5.89 -17.70 2.95
CA ASN A 214 -7.01 -18.11 2.09
C ASN A 214 -7.40 -17.09 1.02
N VAL A 215 -6.95 -15.84 1.15
CA VAL A 215 -7.26 -14.80 0.17
C VAL A 215 -6.00 -14.40 -0.58
N TYR A 216 -4.99 -13.88 0.12
CA TYR A 216 -3.84 -13.27 -0.54
C TYR A 216 -2.87 -14.31 -1.11
N LEU A 217 -2.38 -15.21 -0.28
CA LEU A 217 -1.39 -16.20 -0.72
C LEU A 217 -2.01 -17.18 -1.72
N LYS A 218 -3.26 -17.62 -1.47
CA LYS A 218 -4.01 -18.47 -2.40
C LYS A 218 -4.18 -17.79 -3.76
N ASP A 219 -4.57 -16.52 -3.80
CA ASP A 219 -4.75 -15.76 -5.04
C ASP A 219 -3.43 -15.64 -5.84
N VAL A 220 -2.31 -15.37 -5.16
CA VAL A 220 -0.97 -15.35 -5.80
C VAL A 220 -0.62 -16.71 -6.40
N ILE A 221 -0.85 -17.78 -5.65
CA ILE A 221 -0.54 -19.16 -6.08
C ILE A 221 -1.38 -19.57 -7.30
N GLU A 222 -2.69 -19.37 -7.24
CA GLU A 222 -3.62 -19.79 -8.30
C GLU A 222 -3.40 -18.98 -9.58
N ARG A 223 -3.29 -17.67 -9.46
CA ARG A 223 -3.11 -16.76 -10.59
C ARG A 223 -1.80 -17.02 -11.35
N ASN A 224 -0.71 -17.24 -10.63
CA ASN A 224 0.59 -17.46 -11.23
C ASN A 224 0.89 -18.95 -11.47
N ARG A 225 -0.08 -19.83 -11.22
CA ARG A 225 0.03 -21.30 -11.40
C ARG A 225 1.25 -21.88 -10.70
N ILE A 226 1.53 -21.41 -9.49
CA ILE A 226 2.69 -21.83 -8.70
C ILE A 226 2.50 -23.29 -8.27
N LYS A 227 3.42 -24.15 -8.71
CA LYS A 227 3.34 -25.60 -8.45
C LYS A 227 3.72 -25.94 -7.01
N ASN A 228 4.79 -25.35 -6.51
CA ASN A 228 5.30 -25.61 -5.15
C ASN A 228 4.82 -24.54 -4.18
N LYS A 229 3.69 -24.82 -3.52
CA LYS A 229 3.05 -23.91 -2.57
C LYS A 229 3.88 -23.70 -1.30
N ASP A 230 4.63 -24.73 -0.89
CA ASP A 230 5.44 -24.67 0.33
C ASP A 230 6.64 -23.72 0.16
N GLU A 231 7.26 -23.70 -1.01
CA GLU A 231 8.40 -22.82 -1.28
C GLU A 231 8.02 -21.35 -1.20
N ILE A 232 6.91 -20.94 -1.84
CA ILE A 232 6.47 -19.55 -1.74
C ILE A 232 5.99 -19.21 -0.34
N SER A 233 5.34 -20.13 0.37
CA SER A 233 4.93 -19.94 1.76
C SER A 233 6.13 -19.63 2.65
N ILE A 234 7.21 -20.42 2.55
CA ILE A 234 8.44 -20.22 3.31
C ILE A 234 9.16 -18.93 2.88
N LEU A 235 9.14 -18.60 1.57
CA LEU A 235 9.70 -17.34 1.10
C LEU A 235 9.01 -16.14 1.76
N VAL A 236 7.70 -16.20 1.92
CA VAL A 236 6.94 -15.16 2.63
C VAL A 236 7.35 -15.07 4.10
N ASP A 237 7.57 -16.20 4.78
CA ASP A 237 8.06 -16.22 6.17
C ASP A 237 9.45 -15.58 6.29
N ILE A 238 10.35 -15.87 5.33
CA ILE A 238 11.67 -15.26 5.28
C ILE A 238 11.56 -13.74 5.09
N LEU A 239 10.73 -13.28 4.14
CA LEU A 239 10.52 -11.86 3.90
C LEU A 239 9.89 -11.17 5.11
N ALA A 240 8.94 -11.81 5.78
CA ALA A 240 8.30 -11.28 6.98
C ALA A 240 9.29 -11.16 8.16
N SER A 241 10.19 -12.14 8.30
CA SER A 241 11.25 -12.11 9.33
C SER A 241 12.37 -11.13 9.00
N ALA A 242 12.59 -10.83 7.73
CA ALA A 242 13.65 -9.94 7.23
C ALA A 242 13.15 -8.53 6.88
N ILE A 243 12.00 -8.13 7.42
CA ILE A 243 11.41 -6.80 7.16
C ILE A 243 12.42 -5.68 7.45
N GLY A 244 12.53 -4.69 6.59
CA GLY A 244 13.48 -3.59 6.75
C GLY A 244 14.96 -3.98 6.61
N THR A 245 15.27 -5.23 6.28
CA THR A 245 16.67 -5.66 6.08
C THR A 245 16.96 -5.97 4.61
N PRO A 246 18.23 -5.81 4.16
CA PRO A 246 18.60 -6.10 2.79
C PRO A 246 18.39 -7.58 2.43
N THR A 247 17.57 -7.83 1.43
CA THR A 247 17.21 -9.17 0.94
C THR A 247 18.04 -9.55 -0.27
N ASN A 248 18.58 -10.76 -0.25
CA ASN A 248 19.39 -11.32 -1.35
C ASN A 248 18.81 -12.66 -1.82
N PRO A 249 18.15 -12.71 -3.00
CA PRO A 249 17.57 -13.94 -3.54
C PRO A 249 18.57 -15.10 -3.69
N THR A 250 19.85 -14.81 -3.98
CA THR A 250 20.89 -15.83 -4.08
C THR A 250 21.19 -16.45 -2.70
N LYS A 251 21.24 -15.63 -1.65
CA LYS A 251 21.42 -16.11 -0.28
C LYS A 251 20.26 -17.03 0.13
N ILE A 252 19.01 -16.60 -0.16
CA ILE A 252 17.80 -17.39 0.11
C ILE A 252 17.86 -18.70 -0.65
N SER A 253 18.21 -18.70 -1.95
CA SER A 253 18.37 -19.91 -2.76
C SER A 253 19.39 -20.90 -2.17
N ASN A 254 20.54 -20.40 -1.72
CA ASN A 254 21.55 -21.24 -1.06
C ASN A 254 21.02 -21.87 0.24
N THR A 255 20.28 -21.13 1.05
CA THR A 255 19.63 -21.67 2.27
C THR A 255 18.63 -22.78 1.93
N PHE A 256 17.80 -22.59 0.90
CA PHE A 256 16.87 -23.65 0.44
C PHE A 256 17.64 -24.92 -0.03
N ALA A 257 18.72 -24.74 -0.76
CA ALA A 257 19.54 -25.87 -1.24
C ALA A 257 20.20 -26.64 -0.10
N THR A 258 20.74 -25.94 0.90
CA THR A 258 21.49 -26.57 2.01
C THR A 258 20.59 -27.15 3.09
N GLU A 259 19.55 -26.44 3.51
CA GLU A 259 18.72 -26.84 4.65
C GLU A 259 17.50 -27.69 4.25
N ARG A 260 17.00 -27.52 3.02
CA ARG A 260 15.78 -28.17 2.56
C ARG A 260 15.95 -29.07 1.34
N HIS A 261 17.16 -29.17 0.81
CA HIS A 261 17.48 -29.96 -0.39
C HIS A 261 16.55 -29.61 -1.57
N SER A 262 16.10 -28.36 -1.67
CA SER A 262 15.20 -27.88 -2.71
C SER A 262 15.97 -27.12 -3.81
N ASN A 263 15.58 -27.30 -5.05
CA ASN A 263 16.11 -26.59 -6.20
C ASN A 263 15.41 -25.22 -6.43
N TYR A 264 15.03 -24.52 -5.36
CA TYR A 264 14.41 -23.20 -5.43
C TYR A 264 15.42 -22.15 -5.87
N THR A 265 15.50 -21.91 -7.18
CA THR A 265 16.54 -21.07 -7.78
C THR A 265 16.33 -19.60 -7.47
N HIS A 266 17.41 -18.81 -7.47
CA HIS A 266 17.33 -17.36 -7.26
C HIS A 266 16.41 -16.66 -8.30
N LYS A 267 16.32 -17.17 -9.53
CA LYS A 267 15.42 -16.65 -10.56
C LYS A 267 13.95 -16.89 -10.18
N THR A 268 13.62 -18.09 -9.70
CA THR A 268 12.27 -18.42 -9.24
C THR A 268 11.89 -17.61 -8.00
N ILE A 269 12.83 -17.45 -7.07
CA ILE A 269 12.64 -16.60 -5.88
C ILE A 269 12.34 -15.16 -6.28
N SER A 270 13.14 -14.58 -7.20
CA SER A 270 12.88 -13.22 -7.71
C SER A 270 11.50 -13.10 -8.36
N ALA A 271 11.11 -14.07 -9.20
CA ALA A 271 9.78 -14.08 -9.82
C ALA A 271 8.65 -14.17 -8.77
N HIS A 272 8.82 -15.00 -7.73
CA HIS A 272 7.82 -15.09 -6.66
C HIS A 272 7.75 -13.81 -5.81
N ILE A 273 8.86 -13.12 -5.60
CA ILE A 273 8.88 -11.80 -4.97
C ILE A 273 8.10 -10.79 -5.84
N ASP A 274 8.32 -10.78 -7.16
CA ASP A 274 7.59 -9.93 -8.09
C ASP A 274 6.08 -10.24 -8.04
N PHE A 275 5.66 -11.49 -7.93
CA PHE A 275 4.24 -11.87 -7.78
C PHE A 275 3.63 -11.37 -6.47
N LEU A 276 4.39 -11.36 -5.37
CA LEU A 276 3.94 -10.80 -4.09
C LEU A 276 3.82 -9.28 -4.16
N GLU A 277 4.71 -8.61 -4.89
CA GLU A 277 4.66 -7.17 -5.15
C GLU A 277 3.46 -6.83 -6.06
N GLU A 278 3.24 -7.61 -7.13
CA GLU A 278 2.07 -7.48 -8.02
C GLU A 278 0.73 -7.68 -7.28
N ALA A 279 0.70 -8.51 -6.25
CA ALA A 279 -0.46 -8.70 -5.38
C ALA A 279 -0.61 -7.61 -4.30
N TYR A 280 0.25 -6.61 -4.29
CA TYR A 280 0.31 -5.56 -3.26
C TYR A 280 0.51 -6.09 -1.83
N LEU A 281 1.10 -7.28 -1.64
CA LEU A 281 1.42 -7.81 -0.30
C LEU A 281 2.66 -7.17 0.28
N ILE A 282 3.64 -6.95 -0.60
CA ILE A 282 4.90 -6.30 -0.26
C ILE A 282 5.18 -5.15 -1.24
N SER A 283 6.04 -4.26 -0.83
CA SER A 283 6.56 -3.17 -1.66
C SER A 283 8.07 -3.16 -1.61
N LYS A 284 8.69 -2.97 -2.76
CA LYS A 284 10.14 -2.93 -2.92
C LYS A 284 10.66 -1.50 -2.74
N ALA A 285 11.63 -1.34 -1.85
CA ALA A 285 12.42 -0.12 -1.73
C ALA A 285 13.75 -0.29 -2.47
N ASN A 286 13.96 0.52 -3.50
CA ASN A 286 15.20 0.49 -4.26
C ASN A 286 16.33 1.12 -3.43
N ARG A 287 17.58 0.73 -3.71
CA ARG A 287 18.74 1.35 -3.07
C ARG A 287 19.29 2.46 -3.95
N TYR A 288 19.47 3.62 -3.37
CA TYR A 288 19.97 4.82 -4.04
C TYR A 288 21.31 5.27 -3.45
N ASP A 289 22.37 5.28 -4.26
CA ASP A 289 23.66 5.85 -3.89
C ASP A 289 23.57 7.38 -3.94
N ILE A 290 23.53 8.00 -2.75
CA ILE A 290 23.33 9.43 -2.59
C ILE A 290 24.49 10.23 -3.22
N LYS A 291 25.73 9.79 -3.02
CA LYS A 291 26.91 10.44 -3.59
C LYS A 291 27.07 10.20 -5.07
N GLY A 292 26.89 8.94 -5.50
CA GLY A 292 27.00 8.53 -6.89
C GLY A 292 25.79 8.88 -7.75
N ARG A 293 24.67 9.29 -7.12
CA ARG A 293 23.40 9.66 -7.77
C ARG A 293 22.88 8.58 -8.72
N LYS A 294 22.94 7.31 -8.31
CA LYS A 294 22.53 6.15 -9.11
C LYS A 294 21.83 5.10 -8.27
N TYR A 295 20.99 4.31 -8.93
CA TYR A 295 20.35 3.15 -8.31
C TYR A 295 21.30 1.95 -8.23
N ILE A 296 21.15 1.18 -7.15
CA ILE A 296 21.90 -0.05 -6.90
C ILE A 296 20.92 -1.21 -6.96
N ALA A 297 21.06 -2.08 -7.96
CA ALA A 297 20.13 -3.18 -8.25
C ALA A 297 20.32 -4.43 -7.35
N ALA A 298 21.00 -4.31 -6.23
CA ALA A 298 21.32 -5.46 -5.38
C ALA A 298 20.93 -5.22 -3.92
N ASN A 299 20.55 -6.30 -3.22
CA ASN A 299 20.23 -6.29 -1.80
C ASN A 299 19.12 -5.26 -1.46
N LEU A 300 17.99 -5.35 -2.13
CA LEU A 300 16.84 -4.47 -1.94
C LEU A 300 16.17 -4.77 -0.60
N LYS A 301 15.50 -3.77 -0.03
CA LYS A 301 14.61 -3.97 1.11
C LYS A 301 13.17 -4.18 0.64
N TYR A 302 12.42 -4.96 1.41
CA TYR A 302 11.00 -5.18 1.19
C TYR A 302 10.23 -4.88 2.45
N TYR A 303 9.11 -4.17 2.28
CA TYR A 303 8.19 -3.80 3.35
C TYR A 303 6.83 -4.41 3.07
N PHE A 304 6.15 -4.90 4.10
CA PHE A 304 4.78 -5.33 3.96
C PHE A 304 3.87 -4.12 3.85
N ILE A 305 2.85 -4.23 2.99
CA ILE A 305 1.87 -3.16 2.81
C ILE A 305 1.06 -2.90 4.10
N ASP A 306 1.01 -3.89 4.98
CA ASP A 306 0.33 -3.85 6.27
C ASP A 306 1.11 -4.66 7.30
N VAL A 307 1.41 -4.04 8.45
CA VAL A 307 2.20 -4.69 9.51
C VAL A 307 1.43 -5.81 10.21
N GLY A 308 0.11 -5.73 10.29
CA GLY A 308 -0.73 -6.79 10.86
C GLY A 308 -0.68 -8.06 10.02
N LEU A 309 -0.67 -7.94 8.69
CA LEU A 309 -0.47 -9.07 7.79
C LEU A 309 0.91 -9.72 7.96
N ARG A 310 1.97 -8.91 8.12
CA ARG A 310 3.32 -9.41 8.45
C ARG A 310 3.32 -10.17 9.76
N ASN A 311 2.73 -9.58 10.80
CA ASN A 311 2.69 -10.19 12.14
C ASN A 311 1.88 -11.48 12.16
N ALA A 312 0.75 -11.52 11.46
CA ALA A 312 -0.08 -12.72 11.32
C ALA A 312 0.72 -13.87 10.70
N ARG A 313 1.55 -13.58 9.68
CA ARG A 313 2.40 -14.59 9.04
C ARG A 313 3.42 -15.19 9.99
N LEU A 314 3.94 -14.42 10.93
CA LEU A 314 4.87 -14.87 11.98
C LEU A 314 4.16 -15.31 13.26
N ASN A 315 2.85 -15.57 13.21
CA ASN A 315 2.03 -15.96 14.36
C ASN A 315 2.12 -14.97 15.54
N PHE A 316 2.34 -13.67 15.27
CA PHE A 316 2.51 -12.61 16.28
C PHE A 316 3.62 -12.87 17.31
N ARG A 317 4.62 -13.69 16.96
CA ARG A 317 5.71 -14.06 17.88
C ARG A 317 6.90 -13.12 17.81
N GLN A 318 7.15 -12.53 16.67
CA GLN A 318 8.34 -11.73 16.39
C GLN A 318 7.94 -10.27 16.31
N GLN A 319 8.06 -9.57 17.42
CA GLN A 319 7.86 -8.14 17.49
C GLN A 319 9.22 -7.45 17.55
N GLU A 320 9.57 -6.78 16.48
CA GLU A 320 10.77 -5.95 16.37
C GLU A 320 10.32 -4.51 16.17
N PRO A 321 10.08 -3.75 17.27
CA PRO A 321 9.44 -2.44 17.20
C PRO A 321 10.12 -1.49 16.20
N THR A 322 11.44 -1.48 16.15
CA THR A 322 12.20 -0.62 15.23
C THR A 322 11.86 -0.91 13.76
N HIS A 323 11.88 -2.18 13.35
CA HIS A 323 11.57 -2.57 11.97
C HIS A 323 10.09 -2.38 11.64
N LEU A 324 9.19 -2.61 12.59
CA LEU A 324 7.76 -2.32 12.40
C LEU A 324 7.52 -0.82 12.23
N MET A 325 8.17 0.02 13.05
CA MET A 325 8.10 1.48 12.90
C MET A 325 8.63 1.92 11.52
N GLU A 326 9.78 1.39 11.10
CA GLU A 326 10.35 1.65 9.77
C GLU A 326 9.37 1.29 8.66
N ASN A 327 8.71 0.11 8.76
CA ASN A 327 7.67 -0.27 7.79
C ASN A 327 6.47 0.66 7.80
N VAL A 328 6.00 1.10 8.97
CA VAL A 328 4.88 2.06 9.07
C VAL A 328 5.27 3.40 8.43
N VAL A 329 6.46 3.92 8.71
CA VAL A 329 6.95 5.16 8.09
C VAL A 329 7.06 5.01 6.58
N TYR A 330 7.58 3.89 6.08
CA TYR A 330 7.63 3.60 4.65
C TYR A 330 6.24 3.66 3.99
N ASN A 331 5.27 2.95 4.57
CA ASN A 331 3.89 2.91 4.05
C ASN A 331 3.21 4.28 4.12
N GLU A 332 3.42 5.02 5.20
CA GLU A 332 2.89 6.39 5.36
C GLU A 332 3.43 7.33 4.28
N LEU A 333 4.74 7.29 4.01
CA LEU A 333 5.37 8.10 2.97
C LEU A 333 4.78 7.77 1.58
N LEU A 334 4.59 6.49 1.27
CA LEU A 334 3.94 6.07 0.02
C LEU A 334 2.48 6.53 -0.08
N ALA A 335 1.71 6.42 1.01
CA ALA A 335 0.30 6.85 1.05
C ALA A 335 0.17 8.37 0.82
N ARG A 336 1.14 9.16 1.33
CA ARG A 336 1.26 10.60 1.07
C ARG A 336 1.69 10.93 -0.36
N GLY A 337 2.16 9.95 -1.14
CA GLY A 337 2.55 10.12 -2.54
C GLY A 337 4.04 10.38 -2.78
N TYR A 338 4.89 10.19 -1.78
CA TYR A 338 6.34 10.28 -1.97
C TYR A 338 6.88 9.07 -2.74
N SER A 339 7.88 9.31 -3.59
CA SER A 339 8.77 8.25 -4.05
C SER A 339 9.77 7.96 -2.93
N VAL A 340 9.92 6.69 -2.54
CA VAL A 340 10.71 6.30 -1.36
C VAL A 340 11.75 5.25 -1.76
N ASP A 341 13.01 5.58 -1.53
CA ASP A 341 14.17 4.72 -1.75
C ASP A 341 14.97 4.56 -0.44
N VAL A 342 15.77 3.50 -0.32
CA VAL A 342 16.76 3.34 0.75
C VAL A 342 18.04 4.06 0.36
N GLY A 343 18.53 4.97 1.17
CA GLY A 343 19.73 5.73 0.91
C GLY A 343 21.02 4.97 1.26
N MET A 344 22.03 5.10 0.42
CA MET A 344 23.37 4.57 0.67
C MET A 344 24.42 5.65 0.56
N VAL A 345 25.32 5.73 1.54
CA VAL A 345 26.45 6.66 1.55
C VAL A 345 27.74 5.88 1.70
N GLU A 346 28.58 5.89 0.69
CA GLU A 346 29.90 5.25 0.77
C GLU A 346 30.90 6.17 1.51
N VAL A 347 31.56 5.61 2.51
CA VAL A 347 32.60 6.30 3.30
C VAL A 347 33.89 5.49 3.30
N ASN A 348 35.03 6.16 3.26
CA ASN A 348 36.32 5.55 3.43
C ASN A 348 36.73 5.64 4.91
N GLN A 349 36.84 4.50 5.56
CA GLN A 349 37.35 4.40 6.94
C GLN A 349 38.66 3.63 6.97
N ARG A 350 39.45 3.81 8.01
CA ARG A 350 40.61 2.94 8.26
C ARG A 350 40.18 1.82 9.21
N ASN A 351 40.52 0.58 8.89
CA ASN A 351 40.32 -0.54 9.80
C ASN A 351 41.37 -0.49 10.95
N HIS A 352 41.25 -1.41 11.88
CA HIS A 352 42.18 -1.55 13.03
C HIS A 352 43.64 -1.70 12.60
N GLU A 353 43.91 -2.16 11.36
CA GLU A 353 45.23 -2.32 10.77
C GLU A 353 45.69 -1.08 10.00
N GLY A 354 44.95 0.02 10.03
CA GLY A 354 45.27 1.25 9.30
C GLY A 354 44.98 1.22 7.79
N LYS A 355 44.45 0.12 7.25
CA LYS A 355 44.10 0.00 5.82
C LYS A 355 42.81 0.75 5.53
N LYS A 356 42.76 1.45 4.39
CA LYS A 356 41.54 2.08 3.89
C LYS A 356 40.52 1.00 3.50
N VAL A 357 39.36 1.01 4.16
CA VAL A 357 38.22 0.14 3.87
C VAL A 357 37.03 1.00 3.48
N ARG A 358 36.31 0.59 2.46
CA ARG A 358 35.04 1.21 2.09
C ARG A 358 33.95 0.65 2.97
N LYS A 359 33.21 1.52 3.63
CA LYS A 359 32.02 1.18 4.42
C LYS A 359 30.81 1.86 3.79
N GLN A 360 29.71 1.12 3.71
CA GLN A 360 28.43 1.69 3.30
C GLN A 360 27.64 2.03 4.57
N LEU A 361 27.19 3.28 4.66
CA LEU A 361 26.25 3.74 5.66
C LEU A 361 24.87 3.80 5.01
N GLU A 362 23.86 3.41 5.74
CA GLU A 362 22.49 3.41 5.27
C GLU A 362 21.76 4.65 5.79
N VAL A 363 20.88 5.19 4.97
CA VAL A 363 19.82 6.13 5.34
C VAL A 363 18.52 5.41 5.08
N ASP A 364 17.68 5.26 6.10
CA ASP A 364 16.48 4.44 5.99
C ASP A 364 15.64 4.83 4.78
N PHE A 365 15.39 6.13 4.59
CA PHE A 365 14.65 6.60 3.43
C PHE A 365 15.24 7.86 2.80
N VAL A 366 15.29 7.85 1.48
CA VAL A 366 15.41 9.03 0.63
C VAL A 366 14.07 9.24 -0.05
N THR A 367 13.38 10.31 0.31
CA THR A 367 12.04 10.56 -0.23
C THR A 367 12.04 11.77 -1.16
N ASN A 368 11.26 11.68 -2.23
CA ASN A 368 11.14 12.75 -3.21
C ASN A 368 9.67 12.98 -3.55
N MET A 369 9.27 14.27 -3.61
CA MET A 369 7.99 14.70 -4.16
C MET A 369 8.15 16.06 -4.82
N GLY A 370 7.90 16.12 -6.13
CA GLY A 370 8.20 17.33 -6.92
C GLY A 370 9.68 17.71 -6.81
N ASN A 371 9.96 18.91 -6.34
CA ASN A 371 11.33 19.42 -6.14
C ASN A 371 11.87 19.16 -4.72
N GLY A 372 11.03 18.62 -3.82
CA GLY A 372 11.40 18.33 -2.44
C GLY A 372 12.14 17.00 -2.31
N ARG A 373 13.25 17.00 -1.58
CA ARG A 373 13.97 15.80 -1.15
C ARG A 373 14.20 15.83 0.35
N TYR A 374 13.99 14.69 1.00
CA TYR A 374 14.20 14.50 2.42
C TYR A 374 15.01 13.23 2.67
N TYR A 375 15.92 13.29 3.65
CA TYR A 375 16.63 12.13 4.19
C TYR A 375 16.04 11.81 5.55
N ILE A 376 15.56 10.58 5.73
CA ILE A 376 14.82 10.17 6.93
C ILE A 376 15.51 8.98 7.58
N GLN A 377 15.75 9.09 8.90
CA GLN A 377 16.10 7.96 9.79
C GLN A 377 14.92 7.70 10.73
N VAL A 378 14.71 6.42 11.05
CA VAL A 378 13.68 5.97 11.98
C VAL A 378 14.33 5.33 13.18
N ALA A 379 14.29 5.99 14.32
CA ALA A 379 14.93 5.54 15.54
C ALA A 379 13.90 5.17 16.61
N TYR A 380 14.07 4.04 17.27
CA TYR A 380 13.22 3.70 18.41
C TYR A 380 13.52 4.61 19.61
N ASP A 381 14.80 4.94 19.83
CA ASP A 381 15.25 5.73 20.98
C ASP A 381 16.54 6.50 20.63
N LEU A 382 16.64 7.74 21.09
CA LEU A 382 17.80 8.61 20.98
C LEU A 382 18.29 9.12 22.35
N SER A 383 18.03 8.36 23.42
CA SER A 383 18.32 8.78 24.80
C SER A 383 19.80 8.88 25.13
N THR A 384 20.68 8.19 24.38
CA THR A 384 22.14 8.21 24.62
C THR A 384 22.89 8.85 23.45
N GLU A 385 24.04 9.49 23.75
CA GLU A 385 24.91 10.05 22.71
C GLU A 385 25.37 8.99 21.71
N GLU A 386 25.62 7.76 22.13
CA GLU A 386 26.04 6.68 21.26
C GLU A 386 24.98 6.35 20.19
N LYS A 387 23.69 6.26 20.60
CA LYS A 387 22.56 6.05 19.69
C LYS A 387 22.41 7.22 18.72
N GLN A 388 22.48 8.45 19.23
CA GLN A 388 22.44 9.66 18.39
C GLN A 388 23.59 9.66 17.37
N GLN A 389 24.81 9.34 17.80
CA GLN A 389 25.97 9.25 16.91
C GLN A 389 25.77 8.22 15.82
N GLN A 390 25.19 7.07 16.16
CA GLN A 390 24.91 5.99 15.22
C GLN A 390 23.91 6.45 14.16
N GLU A 391 22.77 7.04 14.55
CA GLU A 391 21.73 7.48 13.64
C GLU A 391 22.18 8.68 12.78
N TYR A 392 22.94 9.62 13.33
CA TYR A 392 23.41 10.80 12.59
C TYR A 392 24.62 10.53 11.69
N ASN A 393 25.30 9.41 11.86
CA ASN A 393 26.52 9.11 11.13
C ASN A 393 26.33 9.09 9.61
N SER A 394 25.22 8.55 9.13
CA SER A 394 24.88 8.56 7.70
C SER A 394 24.69 10.01 7.19
N PHE A 395 23.96 10.82 7.94
CA PHE A 395 23.64 12.22 7.60
C PHE A 395 24.86 13.13 7.52
N ARG A 396 25.85 12.97 8.42
CA ARG A 396 27.10 13.74 8.40
C ARG A 396 27.92 13.50 7.14
N ASN A 397 27.72 12.36 6.51
CA ASN A 397 28.45 11.96 5.30
C ASN A 397 27.72 12.31 4.00
N ILE A 398 26.52 12.90 4.06
CA ILE A 398 25.77 13.40 2.90
C ILE A 398 26.25 14.81 2.57
N PRO A 399 26.76 15.06 1.34
CA PRO A 399 27.40 16.33 1.01
C PRO A 399 26.45 17.48 0.63
N ASP A 400 25.14 17.19 0.50
CA ASP A 400 24.14 18.18 0.13
C ASP A 400 23.37 18.75 1.33
N SER A 401 22.56 19.79 1.09
CA SER A 401 21.81 20.54 2.09
C SER A 401 20.34 20.18 2.19
N PHE A 402 19.90 19.09 1.56
CA PHE A 402 18.52 18.65 1.69
C PHE A 402 18.21 18.31 3.15
N LYS A 403 16.94 18.46 3.50
CA LYS A 403 16.47 18.31 4.89
C LYS A 403 16.73 16.89 5.41
N LYS A 404 17.30 16.80 6.59
CA LYS A 404 17.60 15.57 7.32
C LYS A 404 16.69 15.49 8.53
N ILE A 405 15.93 14.39 8.62
CA ILE A 405 14.85 14.21 9.59
C ILE A 405 15.07 12.90 10.33
N VAL A 406 14.95 12.93 11.67
CA VAL A 406 14.91 11.73 12.49
C VAL A 406 13.54 11.60 13.12
N ILE A 407 12.85 10.51 12.82
CA ILE A 407 11.55 10.16 13.39
C ILE A 407 11.79 9.21 14.56
N VAL A 408 11.41 9.63 15.77
CA VAL A 408 11.67 8.89 17.00
C VAL A 408 10.35 8.38 17.58
N ASN A 409 10.35 7.20 18.19
CA ASN A 409 9.17 6.74 18.91
C ASN A 409 8.75 7.75 19.98
N GLY A 410 7.45 8.02 20.08
CA GLY A 410 6.88 8.96 21.04
C GLY A 410 6.17 10.16 20.42
N SER A 411 5.89 11.17 21.26
CA SER A 411 4.96 12.27 20.94
C SER A 411 5.63 13.66 20.85
N SER A 412 6.97 13.72 20.80
CA SER A 412 7.69 15.00 20.78
C SER A 412 7.32 15.84 19.55
N LYS A 413 7.13 17.14 19.77
CA LYS A 413 6.98 18.11 18.67
C LYS A 413 8.31 18.25 17.92
N PRO A 414 8.28 18.68 16.64
CA PRO A 414 9.50 18.89 15.87
C PRO A 414 10.40 19.94 16.51
N TRP A 415 11.69 19.68 16.50
CA TRP A 415 12.73 20.63 16.90
C TRP A 415 14.01 20.38 16.10
N ARG A 416 14.96 21.31 16.14
CA ARG A 416 16.25 21.16 15.44
C ARG A 416 17.36 20.97 16.46
N ASN A 417 18.22 19.99 16.20
CA ASN A 417 19.44 19.82 17.00
C ASN A 417 20.55 20.77 16.51
N ASP A 418 21.70 20.76 17.21
CA ASP A 418 22.85 21.61 16.91
C ASP A 418 23.47 21.35 15.52
N GLU A 419 23.25 20.17 14.94
CA GLU A 419 23.67 19.82 13.59
C GLU A 419 22.64 20.24 12.50
N GLY A 420 21.53 20.88 12.92
CA GLY A 420 20.47 21.35 12.02
C GLY A 420 19.48 20.27 11.57
N TYR A 421 19.57 19.03 12.10
CA TYR A 421 18.63 17.97 11.80
C TYR A 421 17.30 18.22 12.51
N VAL A 422 16.21 17.88 11.82
CA VAL A 422 14.87 17.93 12.40
C VAL A 422 14.61 16.61 13.15
N ILE A 423 14.30 16.71 14.43
CA ILE A 423 13.91 15.56 15.26
C ILE A 423 12.43 15.71 15.55
N MET A 424 11.64 14.66 15.32
CA MET A 424 10.20 14.67 15.62
C MET A 424 9.72 13.32 16.13
N GLY A 425 8.67 13.36 16.95
CA GLY A 425 8.02 12.15 17.43
C GLY A 425 7.17 11.47 16.37
N MET A 426 7.05 10.14 16.45
CA MET A 426 6.22 9.32 15.57
C MET A 426 4.77 9.84 15.54
N LYS A 427 4.21 10.18 16.68
CA LYS A 427 2.86 10.78 16.77
C LYS A 427 2.71 12.03 15.90
N TYR A 428 3.68 12.94 15.99
CA TYR A 428 3.63 14.15 15.19
C TYR A 428 3.73 13.85 13.70
N PHE A 429 4.65 12.97 13.32
CA PHE A 429 4.81 12.55 11.93
C PHE A 429 3.52 11.96 11.37
N LEU A 430 2.92 10.98 12.05
CA LEU A 430 1.77 10.23 11.55
C LEU A 430 0.46 11.03 11.51
N LEU A 431 0.29 11.99 12.44
CA LEU A 431 -0.96 12.76 12.53
C LEU A 431 -0.93 14.10 11.77
N ASN A 432 0.21 14.49 11.19
CA ASN A 432 0.33 15.74 10.44
C ASN A 432 0.89 15.46 9.05
N ASN A 433 0.05 15.62 8.03
CA ASN A 433 0.42 15.34 6.64
C ASN A 433 1.62 16.17 6.16
N ASP A 434 1.73 17.43 6.63
CA ASP A 434 2.78 18.37 6.26
C ASP A 434 3.99 18.31 7.20
N SER A 435 4.12 17.23 7.99
CA SER A 435 5.17 17.09 9.01
C SER A 435 6.60 17.18 8.44
N LEU A 436 6.81 16.82 7.18
CA LEU A 436 8.13 16.93 6.55
C LEU A 436 8.50 18.36 6.16
N ASP A 437 7.56 19.29 6.14
CA ASP A 437 7.80 20.69 5.72
C ASP A 437 8.20 21.61 6.87
N PHE A 438 8.22 21.12 8.11
CA PHE A 438 8.64 21.86 9.33
C PHE A 438 9.99 22.57 9.21
#